data_3fec796ffecaae16983ecf4ea70ff5db
#
_entry.id   3fec796ffecaae16983ecf4ea70ff5db
#
_cell.length_a   1.000
_cell.length_b   1.000
_cell.length_c   1.000
_cell.angle_alpha   90.00
_cell.angle_beta   90.00
_cell.angle_gamma   90.00
#
_symmetry.space_group_name_H-M   'P 1'
#
loop_
_entity.id
_entity.type
_entity.pdbx_description
1 polymer ?
#
loop_
_entity_poly.entity_id
_entity_poly.type
_entity_poly.pdbx_seq_one_letter_code
_entity_poly.pdbx_strand_id
1 'polypeptide(L)'
;MPSAPFRRASRDARLAIHAALTAVMAWLAIVLALPTDTFVSSPSFHVMAAMASEDHWAMAFWLVASVGFAGLLTQDGVVRLGSVLVLATMHGVVAGLFALANPATTATGTYGVLAALGYYLAWRRSDEGV
;
A
#
# COMPACT_ATOMS: atom_id res chain seq x y z
N MET A 1 -3.85 10.37 31.22
CA MET A 1 -3.91 11.02 29.87
C MET A 1 -2.48 11.17 29.34
N PRO A 2 -2.16 10.74 28.11
CA PRO A 2 -0.81 10.91 27.56
C PRO A 2 -0.49 12.39 27.37
N SER A 3 0.79 12.75 27.61
CA SER A 3 1.28 14.13 27.50
C SER A 3 1.23 14.64 26.04
N ALA A 4 1.12 15.95 25.87
CA ALA A 4 1.03 16.60 24.55
C ALA A 4 2.16 16.18 23.55
N PRO A 5 3.44 16.05 23.95
CA PRO A 5 4.50 15.61 23.06
C PRO A 5 4.32 14.18 22.56
N PHE A 6 3.79 13.27 23.39
CA PHE A 6 3.51 11.90 22.99
C PHE A 6 2.42 11.79 21.92
N ARG A 7 1.37 12.61 22.01
CA ARG A 7 0.30 12.66 21.00
C ARG A 7 0.82 13.17 19.65
N ARG A 8 1.71 14.16 19.66
CA ARG A 8 2.31 14.70 18.43
C ARG A 8 3.18 13.64 17.74
N ALA A 9 4.09 12.99 18.46
CA ALA A 9 4.95 11.94 17.94
C ALA A 9 4.15 10.76 17.33
N SER A 10 3.06 10.34 17.98
CA SER A 10 2.21 9.26 17.45
C SER A 10 1.45 9.66 16.18
N ARG A 11 1.05 10.92 16.05
CA ARG A 11 0.43 11.45 14.83
C ARG A 11 1.41 11.48 13.66
N ASP A 12 2.62 11.97 13.90
CA ASP A 12 3.65 12.08 12.88
C ASP A 12 4.07 10.69 12.36
N ALA A 13 4.22 9.71 13.25
CA ALA A 13 4.50 8.32 12.88
C ALA A 13 3.39 7.73 12.00
N ARG A 14 2.13 7.98 12.31
CA ARG A 14 0.99 7.52 11.50
C ARG A 14 0.95 8.14 10.11
N LEU A 15 1.25 9.42 10.00
CA LEU A 15 1.36 10.10 8.71
C LEU A 15 2.52 9.54 7.88
N ALA A 16 3.66 9.28 8.51
CA ALA A 16 4.82 8.69 7.85
C ALA A 16 4.52 7.28 7.30
N ILE A 17 3.84 6.42 8.07
CA ILE A 17 3.42 5.10 7.60
C ILE A 17 2.46 5.23 6.41
N HIS A 18 1.44 6.08 6.51
CA HIS A 18 0.49 6.29 5.41
C HIS A 18 1.20 6.79 4.14
N ALA A 19 2.11 7.76 4.28
CA ALA A 19 2.91 8.27 3.17
C ALA A 19 3.80 7.18 2.55
N ALA A 20 4.43 6.34 3.37
CA ALA A 20 5.24 5.22 2.89
C ALA A 20 4.42 4.20 2.08
N LEU A 21 3.23 3.80 2.58
CA LEU A 21 2.32 2.91 1.87
C LEU A 21 1.91 3.49 0.51
N THR A 22 1.58 4.79 0.48
CA THR A 22 1.22 5.50 -0.76
C THR A 22 2.40 5.55 -1.74
N ALA A 23 3.60 5.87 -1.25
CA ALA A 23 4.81 5.96 -2.07
C ALA A 23 5.19 4.62 -2.71
N VAL A 24 5.04 3.50 -1.99
CA VAL A 24 5.31 2.16 -2.54
C VAL A 24 4.33 1.83 -3.67
N MET A 25 3.04 2.16 -3.55
CA MET A 25 2.07 1.96 -4.63
C MET A 25 2.38 2.83 -5.84
N ALA A 26 2.72 4.11 -5.63
CA ALA A 26 3.13 5.00 -6.71
C ALA A 26 4.40 4.48 -7.42
N TRP A 27 5.36 3.99 -6.66
CA TRP A 27 6.58 3.40 -7.22
C TRP A 27 6.30 2.18 -8.10
N LEU A 28 5.45 1.25 -7.64
CA LEU A 28 5.02 0.11 -8.44
C LEU A 28 4.33 0.55 -9.74
N ALA A 29 3.45 1.54 -9.66
CA ALA A 29 2.80 2.11 -10.84
C ALA A 29 3.81 2.66 -11.85
N ILE A 30 4.82 3.39 -11.37
CA ILE A 30 5.89 3.92 -12.22
C ILE A 30 6.68 2.79 -12.87
N VAL A 31 7.12 1.80 -12.09
CA VAL A 31 7.93 0.68 -12.60
C VAL A 31 7.20 -0.07 -13.69
N LEU A 32 5.91 -0.36 -13.50
CA LEU A 32 5.12 -1.08 -14.50
C LEU A 32 4.68 -0.22 -15.70
N ALA A 33 4.71 1.11 -15.56
CA ALA A 33 4.45 2.03 -16.68
C ALA A 33 5.69 2.27 -17.56
N LEU A 34 6.88 1.85 -17.11
CA LEU A 34 8.10 1.96 -17.92
C LEU A 34 8.10 0.86 -19.00
N PRO A 35 8.61 1.15 -20.21
CA PRO A 35 8.66 0.18 -21.30
C PRO A 35 9.81 -0.84 -21.11
N THR A 36 9.79 -1.54 -19.97
CA THR A 36 10.88 -2.45 -19.53
C THR A 36 10.51 -3.91 -19.58
N ASP A 37 9.29 -4.28 -20.04
CA ASP A 37 8.75 -5.64 -20.05
C ASP A 37 9.02 -6.38 -18.72
N THR A 38 8.64 -5.74 -17.62
CA THR A 38 8.92 -6.21 -16.24
C THR A 38 8.36 -7.60 -16.00
N PHE A 39 7.18 -7.90 -16.55
CA PHE A 39 6.52 -9.21 -16.42
C PHE A 39 7.27 -10.33 -17.14
N VAL A 40 7.94 -10.01 -18.24
CA VAL A 40 8.74 -10.98 -19.00
C VAL A 40 10.10 -11.22 -18.34
N SER A 41 10.69 -10.14 -17.82
CA SER A 41 12.04 -10.16 -17.25
C SER A 41 12.11 -10.78 -15.84
N SER A 42 10.99 -10.83 -15.10
CA SER A 42 10.98 -11.31 -13.71
C SER A 42 9.94 -12.41 -13.48
N PRO A 43 10.39 -13.65 -13.20
CA PRO A 43 9.50 -14.79 -12.93
C PRO A 43 8.52 -14.55 -11.75
N SER A 44 8.85 -13.64 -10.82
CA SER A 44 8.01 -13.31 -9.68
C SER A 44 6.69 -12.67 -10.07
N PHE A 45 6.60 -12.08 -11.26
CA PHE A 45 5.37 -11.44 -11.76
C PHE A 45 4.48 -12.34 -12.61
N HIS A 46 4.83 -13.62 -12.80
CA HIS A 46 4.09 -14.48 -13.74
C HIS A 46 2.60 -14.64 -13.38
N VAL A 47 2.24 -14.64 -12.08
CA VAL A 47 0.84 -14.71 -11.64
C VAL A 47 0.11 -13.43 -11.99
N MET A 48 0.73 -12.28 -11.80
CA MET A 48 0.16 -10.98 -12.19
C MET A 48 -0.02 -10.89 -13.71
N ALA A 49 0.99 -11.34 -14.48
CA ALA A 49 0.95 -11.39 -15.94
C ALA A 49 -0.17 -12.29 -16.47
N ALA A 50 -0.46 -13.39 -15.79
CA ALA A 50 -1.57 -14.29 -16.15
C ALA A 50 -2.96 -13.65 -15.93
N MET A 51 -3.06 -12.64 -15.05
CA MET A 51 -4.33 -11.98 -14.71
C MET A 51 -4.62 -10.75 -15.59
N ALA A 52 -3.60 -9.95 -15.86
CA ALA A 52 -3.75 -8.71 -16.64
C ALA A 52 -2.39 -8.22 -17.18
N SER A 53 -2.41 -7.33 -18.17
CA SER A 53 -1.21 -6.69 -18.70
C SER A 53 -0.55 -5.74 -17.70
N GLU A 54 0.72 -5.41 -17.93
CA GLU A 54 1.46 -4.43 -17.10
C GLU A 54 0.74 -3.08 -17.01
N ASP A 55 0.18 -2.59 -18.12
CA ASP A 55 -0.55 -1.32 -18.17
C ASP A 55 -1.77 -1.32 -17.25
N HIS A 56 -2.53 -2.42 -17.20
CA HIS A 56 -3.69 -2.53 -16.32
C HIS A 56 -3.26 -2.51 -14.84
N TRP A 57 -2.17 -3.20 -14.50
CA TRP A 57 -1.62 -3.18 -13.16
C TRP A 57 -1.05 -1.80 -12.80
N ALA A 58 -0.32 -1.17 -13.71
CA ALA A 58 0.18 0.19 -13.53
C ALA A 58 -0.96 1.16 -13.23
N MET A 59 -2.06 1.09 -13.99
CA MET A 59 -3.25 1.92 -13.79
C MET A 59 -3.93 1.64 -12.45
N ALA A 60 -4.07 0.36 -12.06
CA ALA A 60 -4.63 -0.01 -10.77
C ALA A 60 -3.81 0.56 -9.61
N PHE A 61 -2.49 0.45 -9.67
CA PHE A 61 -1.60 1.01 -8.64
C PHE A 61 -1.63 2.53 -8.61
N TRP A 62 -1.73 3.21 -9.76
CA TRP A 62 -1.92 4.66 -9.82
C TRP A 62 -3.22 5.11 -9.16
N LEU A 63 -4.33 4.40 -9.38
CA LEU A 63 -5.60 4.68 -8.73
C LEU A 63 -5.49 4.53 -7.20
N VAL A 64 -4.88 3.44 -6.73
CA VAL A 64 -4.67 3.20 -5.29
C VAL A 64 -3.75 4.24 -4.67
N ALA A 65 -2.66 4.61 -5.34
CA ALA A 65 -1.76 5.67 -4.90
C ALA A 65 -2.47 7.03 -4.82
N SER A 66 -3.34 7.34 -5.80
CA SER A 66 -4.13 8.57 -5.81
C SER A 66 -5.11 8.64 -4.65
N VAL A 67 -5.78 7.51 -4.31
CA VAL A 67 -6.64 7.40 -3.13
C VAL A 67 -5.82 7.59 -1.85
N GLY A 68 -4.63 7.00 -1.77
CA GLY A 68 -3.70 7.18 -0.65
C GLY A 68 -3.30 8.65 -0.48
N PHE A 69 -2.96 9.31 -1.58
CA PHE A 69 -2.58 10.72 -1.59
C PHE A 69 -3.75 11.64 -1.17
N ALA A 70 -4.96 11.40 -1.68
CA ALA A 70 -6.16 12.12 -1.24
C ALA A 70 -6.39 11.96 0.26
N GLY A 71 -6.21 10.75 0.80
CA GLY A 71 -6.29 10.49 2.25
C GLY A 71 -5.23 11.22 3.07
N LEU A 72 -4.03 11.48 2.51
CA LEU A 72 -3.01 12.29 3.19
C LEU A 72 -3.38 13.77 3.23
N LEU A 73 -3.99 14.30 2.17
CA LEU A 73 -4.34 15.72 2.05
C LEU A 73 -5.60 16.09 2.84
N THR A 74 -6.50 15.13 3.06
CA THR A 74 -7.77 15.41 3.76
C THR A 74 -7.59 15.51 5.27
N GLN A 75 -8.47 16.29 5.90
CA GLN A 75 -8.65 16.28 7.36
C GLN A 75 -9.81 15.38 7.80
N ASP A 76 -10.60 14.88 6.85
CA ASP A 76 -11.72 13.98 7.13
C ASP A 76 -11.21 12.61 7.58
N GLY A 77 -11.64 12.18 8.77
CA GLY A 77 -11.22 10.92 9.39
C GLY A 77 -11.68 9.71 8.61
N VAL A 78 -12.91 9.75 8.06
CA VAL A 78 -13.50 8.63 7.29
C VAL A 78 -12.76 8.41 5.99
N VAL A 79 -12.50 9.50 5.24
CA VAL A 79 -11.75 9.44 3.97
C VAL A 79 -10.33 8.93 4.22
N ARG A 80 -9.68 9.41 5.28
CA ARG A 80 -8.34 8.98 5.66
C ARG A 80 -8.31 7.51 6.09
N LEU A 81 -9.30 7.04 6.84
CA LEU A 81 -9.42 5.63 7.21
C LEU A 81 -9.63 4.76 5.97
N GLY A 82 -10.58 5.14 5.11
CA GLY A 82 -10.86 4.42 3.87
C GLY A 82 -9.64 4.31 2.96
N SER A 83 -8.87 5.39 2.81
CA SER A 83 -7.65 5.37 1.99
C SER A 83 -6.57 4.43 2.53
N VAL A 84 -6.40 4.36 3.86
CA VAL A 84 -5.46 3.41 4.50
C VAL A 84 -5.91 1.97 4.29
N LEU A 85 -7.21 1.68 4.40
CA LEU A 85 -7.75 0.35 4.15
C LEU A 85 -7.54 -0.09 2.70
N VAL A 86 -7.79 0.79 1.73
CA VAL A 86 -7.53 0.52 0.31
C VAL A 86 -6.05 0.21 0.07
N LEU A 87 -5.14 1.01 0.63
CA LEU A 87 -3.70 0.77 0.55
C LEU A 87 -3.31 -0.58 1.18
N ALA A 88 -3.77 -0.86 2.40
CA ALA A 88 -3.48 -2.11 3.10
C ALA A 88 -3.96 -3.33 2.32
N THR A 89 -5.18 -3.27 1.77
CA THR A 89 -5.76 -4.35 0.97
C THR A 89 -4.96 -4.60 -0.29
N MET A 90 -4.57 -3.53 -1.02
CA MET A 90 -3.77 -3.70 -2.24
C MET A 90 -2.38 -4.28 -1.94
N HIS A 91 -1.70 -3.84 -0.87
CA HIS A 91 -0.45 -4.47 -0.45
C HIS A 91 -0.64 -5.96 -0.10
N GLY A 92 -1.76 -6.32 0.54
CA GLY A 92 -2.11 -7.71 0.83
C GLY A 92 -2.35 -8.53 -0.44
N VAL A 93 -3.03 -7.97 -1.43
CA VAL A 93 -3.22 -8.61 -2.75
C VAL A 93 -1.87 -8.86 -3.43
N VAL A 94 -1.01 -7.84 -3.47
CA VAL A 94 0.33 -7.97 -4.06
C VAL A 94 1.15 -9.03 -3.32
N ALA A 95 1.16 -9.04 -1.99
CA ALA A 95 1.82 -10.07 -1.19
C ALA A 95 1.30 -11.47 -1.52
N GLY A 96 0.00 -11.63 -1.65
CA GLY A 96 -0.64 -12.90 -2.03
C GLY A 96 -0.23 -13.38 -3.42
N LEU A 97 -0.20 -12.49 -4.40
CA LEU A 97 0.23 -12.80 -5.76
C LEU A 97 1.70 -13.23 -5.82
N PHE A 98 2.58 -12.54 -5.08
CA PHE A 98 3.97 -12.96 -4.96
C PHE A 98 4.12 -14.29 -4.22
N ALA A 99 3.32 -14.54 -3.18
CA ALA A 99 3.33 -15.82 -2.46
C ALA A 99 2.89 -16.98 -3.34
N LEU A 100 1.91 -16.77 -4.22
CA LEU A 100 1.47 -17.76 -5.21
C LEU A 100 2.54 -18.01 -6.29
N ALA A 101 3.30 -16.98 -6.66
CA ALA A 101 4.39 -17.10 -7.60
C ALA A 101 5.60 -17.82 -7.00
N ASN A 102 6.04 -17.38 -5.83
CA ASN A 102 7.12 -17.96 -5.04
C ASN A 102 7.06 -17.46 -3.59
N PRO A 103 6.62 -18.29 -2.63
CA PRO A 103 6.42 -17.87 -1.23
C PRO A 103 7.72 -17.45 -0.52
N ALA A 104 8.88 -17.86 -1.02
CA ALA A 104 10.18 -17.56 -0.40
C ALA A 104 10.78 -16.23 -0.89
N THR A 105 10.04 -15.41 -1.67
CA THR A 105 10.57 -14.13 -2.14
C THR A 105 10.54 -13.07 -1.05
N THR A 106 11.54 -12.20 -1.05
CA THR A 106 11.56 -11.00 -0.20
C THR A 106 10.33 -10.12 -0.43
N ALA A 107 9.83 -10.07 -1.68
CA ALA A 107 8.64 -9.31 -2.05
C ALA A 107 7.40 -9.77 -1.26
N THR A 108 7.15 -11.07 -1.11
CA THR A 108 6.06 -11.63 -0.31
C THR A 108 6.11 -11.08 1.12
N GLY A 109 7.26 -11.16 1.77
CA GLY A 109 7.45 -10.66 3.14
C GLY A 109 7.28 -9.14 3.23
N THR A 110 7.88 -8.40 2.32
CA THR A 110 7.81 -6.93 2.31
C THR A 110 6.37 -6.43 2.17
N TYR A 111 5.64 -6.90 1.17
CA TYR A 111 4.25 -6.46 0.96
C TYR A 111 3.31 -6.98 2.06
N GLY A 112 3.57 -8.17 2.63
CA GLY A 112 2.85 -8.68 3.79
C GLY A 112 3.01 -7.79 5.02
N VAL A 113 4.22 -7.33 5.32
CA VAL A 113 4.50 -6.37 6.42
C VAL A 113 3.81 -5.03 6.15
N LEU A 114 3.87 -4.51 4.92
CA LEU A 114 3.20 -3.25 4.57
C LEU A 114 1.67 -3.36 4.72
N ALA A 115 1.08 -4.48 4.31
CA ALA A 115 -0.35 -4.73 4.52
C ALA A 115 -0.69 -4.77 6.02
N ALA A 116 0.09 -5.48 6.82
CA ALA A 116 -0.12 -5.57 8.28
C ALA A 116 0.00 -4.20 8.96
N LEU A 117 0.99 -3.38 8.58
CA LEU A 117 1.13 -2.01 9.06
C LEU A 117 -0.06 -1.13 8.69
N GLY A 118 -0.59 -1.27 7.48
CA GLY A 118 -1.77 -0.55 7.02
C GLY A 118 -3.01 -0.94 7.83
N TYR A 119 -3.28 -2.23 8.03
CA TYR A 119 -4.40 -2.70 8.86
C TYR A 119 -4.25 -2.31 10.32
N TYR A 120 -3.05 -2.38 10.89
CA TYR A 120 -2.78 -1.88 12.23
C TYR A 120 -3.09 -0.38 12.35
N LEU A 121 -2.68 0.40 11.36
CA LEU A 121 -2.95 1.84 11.32
C LEU A 121 -4.47 2.14 11.22
N ALA A 122 -5.20 1.36 10.42
CA ALA A 122 -6.65 1.50 10.29
C ALA A 122 -7.36 1.14 11.60
N TRP A 123 -6.99 0.02 12.23
CA TRP A 123 -7.54 -0.39 13.51
C TRP A 123 -7.34 0.65 14.60
N ARG A 124 -6.13 1.16 14.75
CA ARG A 124 -5.82 2.22 15.74
C ARG A 124 -6.62 3.51 15.52
N ARG A 125 -7.03 3.80 14.30
CA ARG A 125 -7.88 4.96 14.00
C ARG A 125 -9.34 4.71 14.36
N SER A 126 -9.85 3.52 14.12
CA SER A 126 -11.23 3.17 14.48
C SER A 126 -11.47 3.23 15.99
N ASP A 127 -10.46 2.89 16.81
CA ASP A 127 -10.53 2.95 18.26
C ASP A 127 -10.57 4.39 18.82
N GLU A 128 -10.08 5.39 18.05
CA GLU A 128 -10.05 6.79 18.49
C GLU A 128 -11.38 7.55 18.18
N GLY A 129 -12.35 6.88 17.58
CA GLY A 129 -13.65 7.44 17.16
C GLY A 129 -13.48 8.41 16.00
N VAL A 130 -13.75 7.94 14.80
CA VAL A 130 -13.78 8.76 13.57
C VAL A 130 -14.94 9.74 13.64
#